data_934a3337c72c6bf4108d5639c40389a8
#
_entry.id   934a3337c72c6bf4108d5639c40389a8
#
_cell.length_a   1.000
_cell.length_b   1.000
_cell.length_c   1.000
_cell.angle_alpha   90.00
_cell.angle_beta   90.00
_cell.angle_gamma   90.00
#
_symmetry.space_group_name_H-M   'P 1'
#
loop_
_entity.id
_entity.type
_entity.pdbx_description
1 polymer ?
#
loop_
_entity_poly.entity_id
_entity_poly.type
_entity_poly.pdbx_seq_one_letter_code
_entity_poly.pdbx_strand_id
1 'polypeptide(L)'
;MFCKNAIEKMKLNDREAIIELTPLWKGERFPDGRPKVPQKYLDEMRNMTLEELWKPIYLKGYESQFEGDLKTLHDDGRKLIGRAVTATYVPTRPDLLDVMFDVGKSEGRKGNFNQWVIDTLVEGDVVVVDMYDKIFKGTFLGGNLTTAIKTRTKTGGGVVWGGIRDVEQMKQVPDVQVYYRGIDPTPIREFVMKDFNGITRIGKATVLPGDIVYGAGGGVLFIPSHLVQEVVEGAAKTHVKDDFGFEMIALGRFTTAQIDRATWTEEMLDMLTNWIQTDPRGEKYRDLDWSQEYDLARNGDPNDTQTML
;
A
#
# COMPACT_ATOMS: atom_id res chain seq x y z
N MET A 1 14.21 34.86 21.48
CA MET A 1 12.94 34.59 22.16
C MET A 1 11.82 34.13 21.21
N PHE A 2 11.83 34.54 19.95
CA PHE A 2 10.84 34.12 18.95
C PHE A 2 10.96 32.64 18.50
N CYS A 3 12.15 32.04 18.54
CA CYS A 3 12.39 30.67 18.08
C CYS A 3 11.81 29.58 19.01
N LYS A 4 11.85 29.77 20.35
CA LYS A 4 11.36 28.76 21.30
C LYS A 4 9.86 28.51 21.17
N ASN A 5 9.06 29.56 21.04
CA ASN A 5 7.58 29.41 20.93
C ASN A 5 7.10 28.79 19.61
N ALA A 6 7.89 28.87 18.54
CA ALA A 6 7.58 28.23 17.26
C ALA A 6 7.89 26.74 17.29
N ILE A 7 9.00 26.35 17.90
CA ILE A 7 9.42 24.93 18.05
C ILE A 7 8.44 24.16 18.95
N GLU A 8 7.93 24.78 20.02
CA GLU A 8 6.93 24.16 20.91
C GLU A 8 5.58 23.86 20.21
N LYS A 9 5.30 24.50 19.07
CA LYS A 9 4.07 24.27 18.27
C LYS A 9 4.26 23.29 17.13
N MET A 10 5.49 23.01 16.73
CA MET A 10 5.77 22.02 15.69
C MET A 10 5.82 20.62 16.31
N LYS A 11 5.04 19.72 15.76
CA LYS A 11 5.05 18.30 16.11
C LYS A 11 5.40 17.49 14.88
N LEU A 12 6.29 16.52 15.04
CA LEU A 12 6.69 15.63 13.94
C LEU A 12 5.66 14.56 13.61
N ASN A 13 4.86 14.16 14.58
CA ASN A 13 3.81 13.17 14.42
C ASN A 13 2.55 13.68 15.12
N ASP A 14 1.84 14.59 14.45
CA ASP A 14 0.66 15.25 15.04
C ASP A 14 -0.59 14.43 14.78
N ARG A 15 -1.15 13.88 15.86
CA ARG A 15 -2.36 13.07 15.84
C ARG A 15 -3.55 13.77 15.19
N GLU A 16 -3.77 15.04 15.49
CA GLU A 16 -4.92 15.78 14.98
C GLU A 16 -4.76 16.05 13.48
N ALA A 17 -3.56 16.42 13.04
CA ALA A 17 -3.26 16.58 11.61
C ALA A 17 -3.48 15.27 10.82
N ILE A 18 -3.11 14.11 11.38
CA ILE A 18 -3.34 12.80 10.75
C ILE A 18 -4.85 12.52 10.61
N ILE A 19 -5.64 12.84 11.62
CA ILE A 19 -7.11 12.67 11.58
C ILE A 19 -7.72 13.59 10.51
N GLU A 20 -7.26 14.84 10.43
CA GLU A 20 -7.70 15.81 9.43
C GLU A 20 -7.34 15.39 7.99
N LEU A 21 -6.20 14.74 7.79
CA LEU A 21 -5.79 14.19 6.49
C LEU A 21 -6.61 12.96 6.06
N THR A 22 -7.21 12.26 7.00
CA THR A 22 -7.95 11.00 6.74
C THR A 22 -9.41 11.07 7.22
N PRO A 23 -10.19 12.09 6.82
CA PRO A 23 -11.51 12.37 7.38
C PRO A 23 -12.58 11.35 6.96
N LEU A 24 -12.35 10.63 5.86
CA LEU A 24 -13.28 9.61 5.35
C LEU A 24 -13.18 8.28 6.13
N TRP A 25 -12.09 8.05 6.85
CA TRP A 25 -11.97 6.87 7.71
C TRP A 25 -12.83 7.03 8.97
N LYS A 26 -13.78 6.12 9.16
CA LYS A 26 -14.74 6.12 10.30
C LYS A 26 -14.50 4.99 11.31
N GLY A 27 -13.51 4.11 11.03
CA GLY A 27 -13.17 2.99 11.90
C GLY A 27 -12.23 3.35 13.05
N GLU A 28 -11.70 2.33 13.71
CA GLU A 28 -10.71 2.44 14.78
C GLU A 28 -9.43 3.11 14.29
N ARG A 29 -8.75 3.85 15.16
CA ARG A 29 -7.47 4.50 14.87
C ARG A 29 -6.39 4.03 15.84
N PHE A 30 -5.16 4.05 15.38
CA PHE A 30 -3.99 3.91 16.25
C PHE A 30 -3.87 5.13 17.20
N PRO A 31 -3.08 5.02 18.29
CA PRO A 31 -2.87 6.14 19.20
C PRO A 31 -2.33 7.40 18.53
N ASP A 32 -1.56 7.26 17.46
CA ASP A 32 -1.02 8.36 16.65
C ASP A 32 -2.04 8.99 15.67
N GLY A 33 -3.26 8.47 15.59
CA GLY A 33 -4.33 8.98 14.72
C GLY A 33 -4.49 8.27 13.39
N ARG A 34 -3.52 7.44 12.97
CA ARG A 34 -3.60 6.69 11.70
C ARG A 34 -4.82 5.75 11.67
N PRO A 35 -5.48 5.60 10.51
CA PRO A 35 -6.48 4.56 10.30
C PRO A 35 -5.95 3.16 10.67
N LYS A 36 -6.74 2.43 11.47
CA LYS A 36 -6.42 1.04 11.84
C LYS A 36 -7.31 0.08 11.04
N VAL A 37 -6.96 -0.12 9.78
CA VAL A 37 -7.66 -1.07 8.92
C VAL A 37 -7.62 -2.47 9.56
N PRO A 38 -8.76 -3.19 9.67
CA PRO A 38 -8.81 -4.51 10.26
C PRO A 38 -7.89 -5.52 9.58
N GLN A 39 -7.21 -6.35 10.37
CA GLN A 39 -6.22 -7.33 9.88
C GLN A 39 -6.82 -8.32 8.87
N LYS A 40 -8.09 -8.69 9.02
CA LYS A 40 -8.78 -9.61 8.10
C LYS A 40 -8.65 -9.20 6.63
N TYR A 41 -8.76 -7.90 6.32
CA TYR A 41 -8.65 -7.43 4.93
C TYR A 41 -7.21 -7.58 4.39
N LEU A 42 -6.20 -7.34 5.24
CA LEU A 42 -4.81 -7.55 4.85
C LEU A 42 -4.51 -9.04 4.60
N ASP A 43 -5.14 -9.92 5.36
CA ASP A 43 -4.98 -11.37 5.19
C ASP A 43 -5.69 -11.87 3.92
N GLU A 44 -6.88 -11.35 3.60
CA GLU A 44 -7.60 -11.67 2.37
C GLU A 44 -6.82 -11.22 1.13
N MET A 45 -6.19 -10.04 1.15
CA MET A 45 -5.35 -9.53 0.06
C MET A 45 -4.15 -10.43 -0.29
N ARG A 46 -3.73 -11.32 0.61
CA ARG A 46 -2.60 -12.25 0.32
C ARG A 46 -2.85 -13.16 -0.86
N ASN A 47 -4.11 -13.45 -1.14
CA ASN A 47 -4.52 -14.35 -2.22
C ASN A 47 -5.01 -13.59 -3.47
N MET A 48 -4.99 -12.26 -3.46
CA MET A 48 -5.44 -11.42 -4.57
C MET A 48 -4.27 -10.94 -5.42
N THR A 49 -4.51 -10.61 -6.66
CA THR A 49 -3.54 -10.00 -7.57
C THR A 49 -3.55 -8.47 -7.46
N LEU A 50 -2.55 -7.84 -8.05
CA LEU A 50 -2.45 -6.38 -8.08
C LEU A 50 -3.61 -5.78 -8.89
N GLU A 51 -3.93 -6.38 -10.02
CA GLU A 51 -4.96 -5.93 -10.95
C GLU A 51 -6.36 -6.02 -10.35
N GLU A 52 -6.65 -7.10 -9.60
CA GLU A 52 -7.91 -7.26 -8.87
C GLU A 52 -8.13 -6.15 -7.84
N LEU A 53 -7.07 -5.76 -7.13
CA LEU A 53 -7.13 -4.70 -6.12
C LEU A 53 -7.08 -3.30 -6.74
N TRP A 54 -6.42 -3.12 -7.87
CA TRP A 54 -6.27 -1.83 -8.55
C TRP A 54 -7.57 -1.35 -9.19
N LYS A 55 -8.30 -2.24 -9.87
CA LYS A 55 -9.49 -1.90 -10.65
C LYS A 55 -10.55 -1.14 -9.85
N PRO A 56 -10.95 -1.56 -8.63
CA PRO A 56 -11.97 -0.85 -7.86
C PRO A 56 -11.58 0.61 -7.51
N ILE A 57 -10.31 0.87 -7.18
CA ILE A 57 -9.87 2.23 -6.84
C ILE A 57 -9.72 3.12 -8.09
N TYR A 58 -9.28 2.53 -9.20
CA TYR A 58 -9.21 3.23 -10.48
C TYR A 58 -10.58 3.75 -10.92
N LEU A 59 -11.61 2.91 -10.85
CA LEU A 59 -12.98 3.27 -11.21
C LEU A 59 -13.59 4.37 -10.32
N LYS A 60 -12.99 4.63 -9.16
CA LYS A 60 -13.37 5.73 -8.25
C LYS A 60 -12.55 7.01 -8.45
N GLY A 61 -11.74 7.07 -9.52
CA GLY A 61 -10.92 8.24 -9.85
C GLY A 61 -9.56 8.29 -9.15
N TYR A 62 -9.12 7.20 -8.49
CA TYR A 62 -7.78 7.09 -7.90
C TYR A 62 -6.78 6.52 -8.92
N GLU A 63 -6.56 7.24 -10.01
CA GLU A 63 -5.82 6.75 -11.18
C GLU A 63 -4.32 6.56 -10.92
N SER A 64 -3.73 7.36 -10.01
CA SER A 64 -2.29 7.43 -9.80
C SER A 64 -1.85 6.75 -8.49
N GLN A 65 -2.45 5.61 -8.11
CA GLN A 65 -2.12 4.92 -6.86
C GLN A 65 -1.17 3.74 -7.02
N PHE A 66 -0.70 3.47 -8.22
CA PHE A 66 0.28 2.43 -8.52
C PHE A 66 1.61 3.03 -8.97
N GLU A 67 2.73 2.48 -8.46
CA GLU A 67 4.08 2.80 -8.92
C GLU A 67 4.86 1.52 -9.23
N GLY A 68 5.31 1.40 -10.48
CA GLY A 68 6.02 0.22 -11.01
C GLY A 68 7.53 0.42 -11.22
N ASP A 69 8.04 1.66 -11.13
CA ASP A 69 9.47 1.95 -11.34
C ASP A 69 10.29 1.76 -10.05
N LEU A 70 10.18 0.55 -9.48
CA LEU A 70 10.87 0.16 -8.25
C LEU A 70 11.57 -1.20 -8.43
N LYS A 71 12.71 -1.34 -7.77
CA LYS A 71 13.39 -2.63 -7.60
C LYS A 71 12.90 -3.31 -6.33
N THR A 72 13.00 -4.63 -6.28
CA THR A 72 12.61 -5.44 -5.11
C THR A 72 13.82 -6.05 -4.42
N LEU A 73 13.77 -6.18 -3.10
CA LEU A 73 14.82 -6.86 -2.33
C LEU A 73 14.86 -8.36 -2.66
N HIS A 74 13.68 -8.98 -2.78
CA HIS A 74 13.53 -10.38 -3.19
C HIS A 74 12.65 -10.48 -4.43
N ASP A 75 13.01 -11.37 -5.33
CA ASP A 75 12.29 -11.69 -6.56
C ASP A 75 11.79 -13.15 -6.49
N ASP A 76 11.01 -13.46 -5.47
CA ASP A 76 10.46 -14.79 -5.20
C ASP A 76 8.93 -14.79 -5.06
N GLY A 77 8.28 -13.74 -5.54
CA GLY A 77 6.83 -13.60 -5.52
C GLY A 77 6.24 -13.23 -4.15
N ARG A 78 7.07 -13.00 -3.12
CA ARG A 78 6.55 -12.55 -1.81
C ARG A 78 5.92 -11.18 -1.91
N LYS A 79 4.78 -11.02 -1.25
CA LYS A 79 4.03 -9.78 -1.20
C LYS A 79 4.43 -8.92 -0.01
N LEU A 80 4.37 -7.61 -0.17
CA LEU A 80 4.45 -6.62 0.91
C LEU A 80 3.05 -6.09 1.18
N ILE A 81 2.48 -6.39 2.35
CA ILE A 81 1.14 -5.95 2.71
C ILE A 81 1.15 -5.37 4.11
N GLY A 82 0.67 -4.15 4.27
CA GLY A 82 0.56 -3.50 5.59
C GLY A 82 0.06 -2.08 5.51
N ARG A 83 0.06 -1.40 6.65
CA ARG A 83 -0.43 -0.02 6.81
C ARG A 83 0.70 0.96 6.70
N ALA A 84 0.55 2.00 5.90
CA ALA A 84 1.58 2.99 5.66
C ALA A 84 1.91 3.81 6.92
N VAL A 85 3.20 3.87 7.24
CA VAL A 85 3.82 4.89 8.08
C VAL A 85 4.65 5.75 7.15
N THR A 86 4.19 6.97 6.89
CA THR A 86 4.76 7.83 5.86
C THR A 86 5.84 8.76 6.39
N ALA A 87 6.88 8.99 5.59
CA ALA A 87 7.90 10.00 5.90
C ALA A 87 8.39 10.66 4.60
N THR A 88 8.54 11.98 4.64
CA THR A 88 9.03 12.77 3.51
C THR A 88 10.29 13.51 3.90
N TYR A 89 11.28 13.46 3.04
CA TYR A 89 12.57 14.11 3.24
C TYR A 89 12.87 15.11 2.13
N VAL A 90 13.79 16.03 2.43
CA VAL A 90 14.30 17.04 1.49
C VAL A 90 15.82 17.12 1.61
N PRO A 91 16.53 17.66 0.61
CA PRO A 91 17.95 17.96 0.72
C PRO A 91 18.27 18.83 1.94
N THR A 92 19.43 18.59 2.55
CA THR A 92 19.87 19.34 3.72
C THR A 92 19.93 20.83 3.44
N ARG A 93 19.41 21.58 4.41
CA ARG A 93 19.56 23.00 4.58
C ARG A 93 19.93 23.23 6.04
N PRO A 94 21.09 23.86 6.35
CA PRO A 94 21.62 23.88 7.72
C PRO A 94 20.66 24.48 8.76
N ASP A 95 20.00 25.58 8.43
CA ASP A 95 19.02 26.24 9.29
C ASP A 95 17.80 25.36 9.59
N LEU A 96 17.29 24.63 8.57
CA LEU A 96 16.20 23.68 8.75
C LEU A 96 16.65 22.45 9.53
N LEU A 97 17.86 21.95 9.30
CA LEU A 97 18.43 20.80 10.00
C LEU A 97 18.44 21.02 11.51
N ASP A 98 18.93 22.18 11.94
CA ASP A 98 19.01 22.55 13.37
C ASP A 98 17.61 22.62 14.00
N VAL A 99 16.65 23.26 13.31
CA VAL A 99 15.25 23.34 13.76
C VAL A 99 14.65 21.95 13.92
N MET A 100 14.80 21.08 12.94
CA MET A 100 14.19 19.74 12.97
C MET A 100 14.83 18.84 14.04
N PHE A 101 16.14 18.95 14.28
CA PHE A 101 16.78 18.25 15.39
C PHE A 101 16.31 18.79 16.75
N ASP A 102 16.10 20.09 16.89
CA ASP A 102 15.58 20.67 18.14
C ASP A 102 14.13 20.22 18.40
N VAL A 103 13.29 20.14 17.37
CA VAL A 103 11.94 19.56 17.48
C VAL A 103 12.01 18.11 17.93
N GLY A 104 12.83 17.29 17.28
CA GLY A 104 13.00 15.88 17.65
C GLY A 104 13.50 15.70 19.08
N LYS A 105 14.44 16.54 19.51
CA LYS A 105 14.95 16.59 20.88
C LYS A 105 13.85 16.93 21.90
N SER A 106 12.99 17.90 21.57
CA SER A 106 11.88 18.31 22.44
C SER A 106 10.86 17.18 22.62
N GLU A 107 10.71 16.29 21.60
CA GLU A 107 9.89 15.09 21.64
C GLU A 107 10.61 13.86 22.24
N GLY A 108 11.86 14.02 22.72
CA GLY A 108 12.66 12.94 23.31
C GLY A 108 13.17 11.91 22.30
N ARG A 109 13.19 12.22 21.01
CA ARG A 109 13.68 11.32 19.95
C ARG A 109 15.20 11.19 20.01
N LYS A 110 15.69 9.98 19.70
CA LYS A 110 17.13 9.67 19.74
C LYS A 110 17.58 9.21 18.35
N GLY A 111 18.86 9.48 18.04
CA GLY A 111 19.47 9.09 16.77
C GLY A 111 19.11 10.02 15.63
N ASN A 112 18.98 9.46 14.43
CA ASN A 112 18.76 10.22 13.20
C ASN A 112 17.30 10.09 12.71
N PHE A 113 16.90 10.89 11.77
CA PHE A 113 15.53 10.99 11.25
C PHE A 113 14.93 9.63 10.79
N ASN A 114 15.70 8.78 10.13
CA ASN A 114 15.23 7.46 9.70
C ASN A 114 14.95 6.53 10.90
N GLN A 115 15.75 6.61 11.96
CA GLN A 115 15.53 5.86 13.18
C GLN A 115 14.26 6.32 13.90
N TRP A 116 13.98 7.62 13.90
CA TRP A 116 12.77 8.18 14.52
C TRP A 116 11.48 7.58 13.94
N VAL A 117 11.46 7.34 12.63
CA VAL A 117 10.32 6.69 11.97
C VAL A 117 10.25 5.21 12.34
N ILE A 118 11.35 4.49 12.18
CA ILE A 118 11.40 3.04 12.36
C ILE A 118 11.09 2.66 13.81
N ASP A 119 11.55 3.46 14.77
CA ASP A 119 11.30 3.21 16.19
C ASP A 119 9.84 3.37 16.63
N THR A 120 8.97 3.96 15.80
CA THR A 120 7.53 4.09 16.06
C THR A 120 6.68 3.00 15.43
N LEU A 121 7.25 2.16 14.55
CA LEU A 121 6.51 1.11 13.86
C LEU A 121 5.90 0.10 14.84
N VAL A 122 4.71 -0.36 14.51
CA VAL A 122 3.99 -1.40 15.23
C VAL A 122 3.61 -2.54 14.29
N GLU A 123 3.06 -3.62 14.82
CA GLU A 123 2.68 -4.81 14.06
C GLU A 123 1.76 -4.48 12.88
N GLY A 124 2.11 -4.97 11.69
CA GLY A 124 1.38 -4.76 10.44
C GLY A 124 1.67 -3.43 9.74
N ASP A 125 2.63 -2.63 10.23
CA ASP A 125 3.08 -1.42 9.55
C ASP A 125 4.04 -1.71 8.41
N VAL A 126 4.03 -0.82 7.41
CA VAL A 126 5.02 -0.71 6.32
C VAL A 126 5.53 0.73 6.29
N VAL A 127 6.84 0.92 6.35
CA VAL A 127 7.42 2.25 6.21
C VAL A 127 7.40 2.69 4.74
N VAL A 128 6.89 3.88 4.46
CA VAL A 128 6.76 4.47 3.12
C VAL A 128 7.47 5.81 3.08
N VAL A 129 8.53 5.90 2.28
CA VAL A 129 9.50 6.98 2.39
C VAL A 129 9.77 7.64 1.04
N ASP A 130 9.53 8.95 0.95
CA ASP A 130 10.02 9.77 -0.14
C ASP A 130 11.38 10.39 0.24
N MET A 131 12.44 9.87 -0.39
CA MET A 131 13.81 10.40 -0.31
C MET A 131 14.18 11.22 -1.55
N TYR A 132 13.20 11.83 -2.21
CA TYR A 132 13.39 12.62 -3.45
C TYR A 132 14.31 11.95 -4.50
N ASP A 133 14.18 10.61 -4.62
CA ASP A 133 14.99 9.75 -5.51
C ASP A 133 16.52 9.79 -5.23
N LYS A 134 16.91 10.14 -4.00
CA LYS A 134 18.31 10.18 -3.60
C LYS A 134 18.87 8.77 -3.39
N ILE A 135 19.89 8.39 -4.17
CA ILE A 135 20.59 7.09 -4.08
C ILE A 135 21.91 7.27 -3.31
N PHE A 136 22.85 8.00 -3.87
CA PHE A 136 24.12 8.33 -3.21
C PHE A 136 23.87 9.12 -1.92
N LYS A 137 24.38 8.63 -0.80
CA LYS A 137 24.09 9.16 0.55
C LYS A 137 22.59 9.22 0.90
N GLY A 138 21.73 8.52 0.14
CA GLY A 138 20.28 8.46 0.31
C GLY A 138 19.76 7.09 0.76
N THR A 139 20.63 6.26 1.32
CA THR A 139 20.35 4.88 1.68
C THR A 139 19.58 4.79 3.00
N PHE A 140 18.26 4.90 2.91
CA PHE A 140 17.36 4.97 4.06
C PHE A 140 17.43 3.72 4.95
N LEU A 141 17.51 2.54 4.33
CA LEU A 141 17.57 1.23 5.00
C LEU A 141 18.92 0.53 4.76
N GLY A 142 19.33 -0.22 5.75
CA GLY A 142 20.42 -1.19 5.75
C GLY A 142 20.09 -2.34 6.71
N GLY A 143 21.03 -3.23 6.96
CA GLY A 143 20.82 -4.45 7.75
C GLY A 143 20.18 -4.22 9.12
N ASN A 144 20.70 -3.29 9.92
CA ASN A 144 20.19 -2.99 11.26
C ASN A 144 18.74 -2.48 11.26
N LEU A 145 18.43 -1.54 10.37
CA LEU A 145 17.09 -0.96 10.32
C LEU A 145 16.07 -1.94 9.74
N THR A 146 16.46 -2.79 8.81
CA THR A 146 15.61 -3.88 8.31
C THR A 146 15.29 -4.89 9.42
N THR A 147 16.27 -5.24 10.24
CA THR A 147 16.06 -6.07 11.43
C THR A 147 15.10 -5.42 12.42
N ALA A 148 15.25 -4.13 12.67
CA ALA A 148 14.33 -3.37 13.54
C ALA A 148 12.89 -3.36 12.99
N ILE A 149 12.72 -3.13 11.69
CA ILE A 149 11.41 -3.20 11.00
C ILE A 149 10.78 -4.58 11.22
N LYS A 150 11.51 -5.66 10.92
CA LYS A 150 10.99 -7.03 11.10
C LYS A 150 10.57 -7.31 12.53
N THR A 151 11.38 -6.91 13.48
CA THR A 151 11.11 -7.14 14.92
C THR A 151 9.83 -6.43 15.36
N ARG A 152 9.60 -5.18 14.89
CA ARG A 152 8.46 -4.36 15.30
C ARG A 152 7.19 -4.71 14.55
N THR A 153 7.30 -4.93 13.23
CA THR A 153 6.12 -5.11 12.37
C THR A 153 5.74 -6.57 12.15
N LYS A 154 6.62 -7.50 12.50
CA LYS A 154 6.52 -8.96 12.28
C LYS A 154 6.50 -9.37 10.81
N THR A 155 5.70 -8.74 10.00
CA THR A 155 5.47 -9.10 8.58
C THR A 155 5.76 -7.95 7.62
N GLY A 156 6.31 -6.85 8.13
CA GLY A 156 6.46 -5.64 7.36
C GLY A 156 7.67 -5.59 6.45
N GLY A 157 7.86 -4.44 5.93
CA GLY A 157 8.96 -4.08 5.07
C GLY A 157 8.90 -2.60 4.80
N GLY A 158 9.36 -2.20 3.62
CA GLY A 158 9.41 -0.78 3.29
C GLY A 158 9.29 -0.49 1.81
N VAL A 159 8.83 0.71 1.53
CA VAL A 159 8.87 1.33 0.20
C VAL A 159 9.71 2.59 0.31
N VAL A 160 10.81 2.65 -0.42
CA VAL A 160 11.78 3.74 -0.35
C VAL A 160 11.94 4.35 -1.75
N TRP A 161 11.40 5.53 -1.95
CA TRP A 161 11.68 6.33 -3.14
C TRP A 161 13.08 6.96 -3.02
N GLY A 162 14.09 6.10 -3.06
CA GLY A 162 15.49 6.41 -2.81
C GLY A 162 16.36 5.18 -2.71
N GLY A 163 17.50 5.28 -2.02
CA GLY A 163 18.50 4.22 -1.91
C GLY A 163 18.33 3.30 -0.71
N ILE A 164 18.90 2.10 -0.85
CA ILE A 164 19.17 1.16 0.24
C ILE A 164 20.63 0.71 0.19
N ARG A 165 21.10 0.09 1.30
CA ARG A 165 22.46 -0.50 1.38
C ARG A 165 22.39 -1.85 2.10
N ASP A 166 23.53 -2.52 2.24
CA ASP A 166 23.66 -3.79 2.98
C ASP A 166 22.71 -4.88 2.46
N VAL A 167 22.46 -4.94 1.16
CA VAL A 167 21.44 -5.79 0.53
C VAL A 167 21.61 -7.27 0.90
N GLU A 168 22.84 -7.77 0.94
CA GLU A 168 23.11 -9.17 1.32
C GLU A 168 22.67 -9.45 2.76
N GLN A 169 22.91 -8.53 3.69
CA GLN A 169 22.48 -8.65 5.09
C GLN A 169 20.95 -8.51 5.19
N MET A 170 20.36 -7.57 4.46
CA MET A 170 18.91 -7.40 4.45
C MET A 170 18.19 -8.65 3.95
N LYS A 171 18.73 -9.34 2.93
CA LYS A 171 18.20 -10.61 2.41
C LYS A 171 18.21 -11.76 3.41
N GLN A 172 19.04 -11.69 4.43
CA GLN A 172 19.09 -12.69 5.51
C GLN A 172 17.97 -12.50 6.55
N VAL A 173 17.32 -11.33 6.57
CA VAL A 173 16.18 -11.10 7.46
C VAL A 173 14.95 -11.79 6.87
N PRO A 174 14.35 -12.78 7.56
CA PRO A 174 13.25 -13.58 7.01
C PRO A 174 11.97 -12.72 6.84
N ASP A 175 11.16 -13.05 5.84
CA ASP A 175 9.83 -12.49 5.59
C ASP A 175 9.79 -10.95 5.49
N VAL A 176 10.84 -10.34 4.97
CA VAL A 176 10.90 -8.90 4.69
C VAL A 176 10.89 -8.70 3.18
N GLN A 177 10.12 -7.71 2.71
CA GLN A 177 10.20 -7.23 1.33
C GLN A 177 10.40 -5.72 1.33
N VAL A 178 11.30 -5.25 0.48
CA VAL A 178 11.58 -3.83 0.32
C VAL A 178 11.53 -3.46 -1.15
N TYR A 179 10.80 -2.40 -1.45
CA TYR A 179 10.76 -1.76 -2.76
C TYR A 179 11.61 -0.49 -2.71
N TYR A 180 12.49 -0.28 -3.69
CA TYR A 180 13.46 0.80 -3.67
C TYR A 180 13.90 1.24 -5.07
N ARG A 181 14.54 2.42 -5.18
CA ARG A 181 15.03 2.97 -6.45
C ARG A 181 16.44 2.48 -6.81
N GLY A 182 17.33 2.44 -5.85
CA GLY A 182 18.72 2.09 -6.12
C GLY A 182 19.51 1.61 -4.92
N ILE A 183 20.72 1.16 -5.17
CA ILE A 183 21.65 0.65 -4.16
C ILE A 183 22.90 1.51 -4.17
N ASP A 184 23.38 1.87 -2.97
CA ASP A 184 24.65 2.55 -2.78
C ASP A 184 25.26 2.14 -1.43
N PRO A 185 26.57 1.93 -1.29
CA PRO A 185 27.18 1.53 -0.01
C PRO A 185 27.31 2.69 0.99
N THR A 186 27.07 3.93 0.57
CA THR A 186 27.24 5.09 1.45
C THR A 186 26.20 5.12 2.56
N PRO A 187 26.58 5.57 3.78
CA PRO A 187 25.57 5.86 4.81
C PRO A 187 24.69 7.03 4.42
N ILE A 188 23.46 7.03 4.94
CA ILE A 188 22.51 8.13 4.72
C ILE A 188 23.05 9.44 5.28
N ARG A 189 23.10 10.51 4.47
CA ARG A 189 23.56 11.84 4.84
C ARG A 189 22.91 12.93 4.00
N GLU A 190 23.04 14.17 4.46
CA GLU A 190 22.62 15.35 3.67
C GLU A 190 21.13 15.35 3.33
N PHE A 191 20.31 15.06 4.31
CA PHE A 191 18.86 15.04 4.22
C PHE A 191 18.23 15.60 5.50
N VAL A 192 17.03 16.11 5.40
CA VAL A 192 16.24 16.61 6.53
C VAL A 192 14.83 16.05 6.42
N MET A 193 14.27 15.61 7.54
CA MET A 193 12.86 15.22 7.61
C MET A 193 11.99 16.47 7.41
N LYS A 194 11.10 16.41 6.40
CA LYS A 194 10.10 17.44 6.15
C LYS A 194 8.81 17.11 6.89
N ASP A 195 8.41 15.84 6.84
CA ASP A 195 7.10 15.41 7.33
C ASP A 195 7.16 13.97 7.84
N PHE A 196 6.36 13.66 8.85
CA PHE A 196 6.21 12.33 9.43
C PHE A 196 4.73 12.05 9.70
N ASN A 197 4.22 10.93 9.16
CA ASN A 197 2.79 10.61 9.07
C ASN A 197 1.97 11.75 8.44
N GLY A 198 2.57 12.43 7.46
CA GLY A 198 1.90 13.38 6.59
C GLY A 198 1.75 12.85 5.17
N ILE A 199 1.50 13.76 4.24
CA ILE A 199 1.38 13.43 2.81
C ILE A 199 2.75 13.08 2.27
N THR A 200 2.89 11.90 1.68
CA THR A 200 4.13 11.48 1.01
C THR A 200 3.88 11.06 -0.43
N ARG A 201 4.93 10.98 -1.23
CA ARG A 201 4.88 10.63 -2.63
C ARG A 201 5.82 9.47 -2.93
N ILE A 202 5.33 8.47 -3.66
CA ILE A 202 6.15 7.39 -4.24
C ILE A 202 5.96 7.43 -5.75
N GLY A 203 6.94 7.96 -6.46
CA GLY A 203 6.83 8.22 -7.89
C GLY A 203 5.65 9.14 -8.23
N LYS A 204 4.64 8.60 -8.91
CA LYS A 204 3.38 9.32 -9.23
C LYS A 204 2.28 9.11 -8.18
N ALA A 205 2.44 8.16 -7.25
CA ALA A 205 1.41 7.86 -6.26
C ALA A 205 1.50 8.79 -5.05
N THR A 206 0.33 9.26 -4.59
CA THR A 206 0.19 9.98 -3.32
C THR A 206 -0.24 9.00 -2.23
N VAL A 207 0.44 9.04 -1.09
CA VAL A 207 0.21 8.12 0.02
C VAL A 207 -0.08 8.90 1.30
N LEU A 208 -1.15 8.54 1.97
CA LEU A 208 -1.51 9.06 3.27
C LEU A 208 -1.18 8.07 4.39
N PRO A 209 -0.97 8.54 5.63
CA PRO A 209 -0.74 7.67 6.77
C PRO A 209 -1.93 6.73 7.01
N GLY A 210 -1.65 5.43 7.09
CA GLY A 210 -2.66 4.38 7.28
C GLY A 210 -3.27 3.82 5.99
N ASP A 211 -2.91 4.32 4.81
CA ASP A 211 -3.24 3.67 3.54
C ASP A 211 -2.66 2.25 3.52
N ILE A 212 -3.30 1.34 2.79
CA ILE A 212 -2.75 0.00 2.64
C ILE A 212 -1.73 -0.02 1.51
N VAL A 213 -0.56 -0.52 1.85
CA VAL A 213 0.52 -0.81 0.92
C VAL A 213 0.35 -2.25 0.44
N TYR A 214 0.24 -2.45 -0.86
CA TYR A 214 0.23 -3.76 -1.48
C TYR A 214 1.32 -3.82 -2.55
N GLY A 215 2.41 -4.49 -2.22
CA GLY A 215 3.54 -4.70 -3.13
C GLY A 215 3.52 -6.11 -3.70
N ALA A 216 3.46 -6.22 -5.02
CA ALA A 216 3.52 -7.48 -5.77
C ALA A 216 3.96 -7.22 -7.22
N GLY A 217 4.51 -8.23 -7.88
CA GLY A 217 4.75 -8.20 -9.33
C GLY A 217 5.67 -7.08 -9.83
N GLY A 218 6.56 -6.55 -8.97
CA GLY A 218 7.51 -5.49 -9.36
C GLY A 218 6.99 -4.06 -9.18
N GLY A 219 5.80 -3.88 -8.57
CA GLY A 219 5.25 -2.57 -8.26
C GLY A 219 4.54 -2.52 -6.91
N VAL A 220 4.09 -1.33 -6.54
CA VAL A 220 3.38 -1.09 -5.28
C VAL A 220 2.10 -0.32 -5.57
N LEU A 221 0.99 -0.84 -5.04
CA LEU A 221 -0.31 -0.20 -5.02
C LEU A 221 -0.58 0.38 -3.64
N PHE A 222 -1.10 1.60 -3.59
CA PHE A 222 -1.52 2.27 -2.36
C PHE A 222 -3.03 2.41 -2.35
N ILE A 223 -3.68 1.74 -1.40
CA ILE A 223 -5.15 1.68 -1.31
C ILE A 223 -5.60 2.60 -0.18
N PRO A 224 -6.41 3.64 -0.48
CA PRO A 224 -6.96 4.52 0.55
C PRO A 224 -7.69 3.72 1.63
N SER A 225 -7.37 3.97 2.90
CA SER A 225 -7.87 3.19 4.04
C SER A 225 -9.39 3.05 4.07
N HIS A 226 -10.13 4.11 3.70
CA HIS A 226 -11.59 4.13 3.70
C HIS A 226 -12.23 3.28 2.57
N LEU A 227 -11.46 2.88 1.55
CA LEU A 227 -11.94 2.06 0.43
C LEU A 227 -11.61 0.58 0.59
N VAL A 228 -10.81 0.20 1.59
CA VAL A 228 -10.23 -1.16 1.69
C VAL A 228 -11.30 -2.25 1.69
N GLN A 229 -12.39 -2.08 2.45
CA GLN A 229 -13.46 -3.08 2.47
C GLN A 229 -14.04 -3.30 1.07
N GLU A 230 -14.45 -2.22 0.41
CA GLU A 230 -15.05 -2.28 -0.92
C GLU A 230 -14.08 -2.85 -1.97
N VAL A 231 -12.78 -2.48 -1.86
CA VAL A 231 -11.74 -3.00 -2.75
C VAL A 231 -11.58 -4.51 -2.59
N VAL A 232 -11.54 -5.02 -1.37
CA VAL A 232 -11.39 -6.46 -1.08
C VAL A 232 -12.62 -7.24 -1.55
N GLU A 233 -13.83 -6.73 -1.28
CA GLU A 233 -15.07 -7.35 -1.74
C GLU A 233 -15.16 -7.38 -3.28
N GLY A 234 -14.80 -6.26 -3.95
CA GLY A 234 -14.76 -6.19 -5.42
C GLY A 234 -13.70 -7.09 -6.04
N ALA A 235 -12.52 -7.16 -5.42
CA ALA A 235 -11.45 -8.05 -5.85
C ALA A 235 -11.83 -9.53 -5.71
N ALA A 236 -12.55 -9.91 -4.65
CA ALA A 236 -13.04 -11.27 -4.46
C ALA A 236 -14.00 -11.69 -5.59
N LYS A 237 -14.89 -10.79 -6.01
CA LYS A 237 -15.78 -11.03 -7.15
C LYS A 237 -15.01 -11.18 -8.47
N THR A 238 -14.02 -10.33 -8.70
CA THR A 238 -13.17 -10.43 -9.89
C THR A 238 -12.42 -11.76 -9.89
N HIS A 239 -11.80 -12.13 -8.78
CA HIS A 239 -11.03 -13.36 -8.64
C HIS A 239 -11.87 -14.62 -9.01
N VAL A 240 -13.07 -14.75 -8.44
CA VAL A 240 -13.90 -15.92 -8.72
C VAL A 240 -14.46 -15.91 -10.15
N LYS A 241 -14.70 -14.73 -10.74
CA LYS A 241 -15.05 -14.60 -12.16
C LYS A 241 -13.91 -15.05 -13.07
N ASP A 242 -12.67 -14.71 -12.72
CA ASP A 242 -11.48 -15.11 -13.48
C ASP A 242 -11.25 -16.63 -13.40
N ASP A 243 -11.32 -17.23 -12.19
CA ASP A 243 -11.19 -18.68 -12.03
C ASP A 243 -12.23 -19.44 -12.87
N PHE A 244 -13.49 -19.03 -12.81
CA PHE A 244 -14.56 -19.60 -13.62
C PHE A 244 -14.34 -19.33 -15.11
N GLY A 245 -14.00 -18.11 -15.48
CA GLY A 245 -13.78 -17.67 -16.86
C GLY A 245 -12.66 -18.45 -17.54
N PHE A 246 -11.53 -18.64 -16.88
CA PHE A 246 -10.40 -19.43 -17.38
C PHE A 246 -10.81 -20.87 -17.66
N GLU A 247 -11.60 -21.47 -16.77
CA GLU A 247 -12.10 -22.83 -16.98
C GLU A 247 -13.08 -22.91 -18.17
N MET A 248 -13.98 -21.95 -18.28
CA MET A 248 -14.95 -21.91 -19.37
C MET A 248 -14.29 -21.71 -20.74
N ILE A 249 -13.25 -20.88 -20.80
CA ILE A 249 -12.42 -20.71 -22.01
C ILE A 249 -11.67 -22.00 -22.32
N ALA A 250 -11.04 -22.65 -21.36
CA ALA A 250 -10.29 -23.88 -21.55
C ALA A 250 -11.19 -25.04 -22.04
N LEU A 251 -12.45 -25.07 -21.61
CA LEU A 251 -13.47 -26.04 -22.06
C LEU A 251 -14.11 -25.65 -23.39
N GLY A 252 -13.78 -24.50 -23.99
CA GLY A 252 -14.38 -24.00 -25.22
C GLY A 252 -15.87 -23.63 -25.11
N ARG A 253 -16.35 -23.36 -23.88
CA ARG A 253 -17.75 -22.98 -23.63
C ARG A 253 -18.01 -21.52 -23.87
N PHE A 254 -17.03 -20.66 -23.54
CA PHE A 254 -17.07 -19.22 -23.79
C PHE A 254 -15.82 -18.77 -24.54
N THR A 255 -15.96 -17.70 -25.29
CA THR A 255 -14.87 -17.00 -25.95
C THR A 255 -14.26 -15.97 -25.01
N THR A 256 -13.02 -15.53 -25.29
CA THR A 256 -12.39 -14.42 -24.56
C THR A 256 -13.25 -13.16 -24.62
N ALA A 257 -13.85 -12.85 -25.79
CA ALA A 257 -14.72 -11.69 -25.96
C ALA A 257 -16.01 -11.73 -25.10
N GLN A 258 -16.44 -12.90 -24.65
CA GLN A 258 -17.55 -13.03 -23.71
C GLN A 258 -17.09 -12.87 -22.26
N ILE A 259 -15.94 -13.45 -21.91
CA ILE A 259 -15.40 -13.42 -20.55
C ILE A 259 -14.84 -12.03 -20.20
N ASP A 260 -14.12 -11.37 -21.12
CA ASP A 260 -13.47 -10.06 -20.86
C ASP A 260 -14.45 -8.87 -20.83
N ARG A 261 -15.77 -9.12 -20.86
CA ARG A 261 -16.76 -8.04 -20.72
C ARG A 261 -16.94 -7.61 -19.27
N ALA A 262 -17.18 -6.32 -19.08
CA ALA A 262 -17.52 -5.77 -17.77
C ALA A 262 -18.83 -6.39 -17.25
N THR A 263 -19.87 -6.44 -18.11
CA THR A 263 -21.19 -7.00 -17.78
C THR A 263 -21.37 -8.35 -18.45
N TRP A 264 -21.64 -9.39 -17.65
CA TRP A 264 -21.97 -10.72 -18.12
C TRP A 264 -23.47 -10.86 -18.32
N THR A 265 -23.89 -11.84 -19.13
CA THR A 265 -25.31 -12.17 -19.29
C THR A 265 -25.85 -12.89 -18.05
N GLU A 266 -27.20 -12.91 -17.87
CA GLU A 266 -27.82 -13.68 -16.78
C GLU A 266 -27.44 -15.15 -16.85
N GLU A 267 -27.40 -15.74 -18.06
CA GLU A 267 -26.98 -17.15 -18.29
C GLU A 267 -25.54 -17.39 -17.76
N MET A 268 -24.61 -16.49 -18.03
CA MET A 268 -23.23 -16.60 -17.53
C MET A 268 -23.17 -16.48 -16.02
N LEU A 269 -23.97 -15.60 -15.44
CA LEU A 269 -24.05 -15.42 -13.97
C LEU A 269 -24.71 -16.63 -13.30
N ASP A 270 -25.73 -17.24 -13.90
CA ASP A 270 -26.34 -18.47 -13.40
C ASP A 270 -25.32 -19.64 -13.41
N MET A 271 -24.51 -19.72 -14.45
CA MET A 271 -23.45 -20.73 -14.54
C MET A 271 -22.36 -20.49 -13.50
N LEU A 272 -21.95 -19.23 -13.30
CA LEU A 272 -20.97 -18.84 -12.27
C LEU A 272 -21.49 -19.17 -10.87
N THR A 273 -22.72 -18.74 -10.53
CA THR A 273 -23.29 -18.96 -9.20
C THR A 273 -23.49 -20.45 -8.91
N ASN A 274 -23.89 -21.25 -9.89
CA ASN A 274 -23.94 -22.71 -9.77
C ASN A 274 -22.52 -23.30 -9.57
N TRP A 275 -21.52 -22.82 -10.31
CA TRP A 275 -20.14 -23.25 -10.15
C TRP A 275 -19.61 -22.93 -8.74
N ILE A 276 -19.88 -21.71 -8.22
CA ILE A 276 -19.53 -21.32 -6.84
C ILE A 276 -20.12 -22.28 -5.80
N GLN A 277 -21.34 -22.79 -6.03
CA GLN A 277 -21.99 -23.70 -5.09
C GLN A 277 -21.45 -25.14 -5.18
N THR A 278 -20.99 -25.56 -6.36
CA THR A 278 -20.66 -26.96 -6.65
C THR A 278 -19.16 -27.26 -6.69
N ASP A 279 -18.32 -26.29 -7.06
CA ASP A 279 -16.88 -26.46 -7.13
C ASP A 279 -16.20 -26.12 -5.76
N PRO A 280 -15.24 -26.92 -5.29
CA PRO A 280 -14.53 -26.64 -4.03
C PRO A 280 -13.82 -25.26 -3.99
N ARG A 281 -13.36 -24.75 -5.15
CA ARG A 281 -12.72 -23.42 -5.26
C ARG A 281 -13.71 -22.29 -4.99
N GLY A 282 -15.01 -22.52 -5.23
CA GLY A 282 -16.09 -21.58 -4.99
C GLY A 282 -16.49 -21.42 -3.52
N GLU A 283 -16.11 -22.36 -2.64
CA GLU A 283 -16.61 -22.43 -1.26
C GLU A 283 -16.51 -21.12 -0.48
N LYS A 284 -15.39 -20.43 -0.55
CA LYS A 284 -15.14 -19.15 0.16
C LYS A 284 -15.90 -17.95 -0.43
N TYR A 285 -16.56 -18.12 -1.59
CA TYR A 285 -17.27 -17.05 -2.30
C TYR A 285 -18.79 -17.21 -2.27
N ARG A 286 -19.34 -18.22 -1.58
CA ARG A 286 -20.78 -18.53 -1.53
C ARG A 286 -21.63 -17.41 -0.96
N ASP A 287 -21.05 -16.58 -0.09
CA ASP A 287 -21.74 -15.46 0.56
C ASP A 287 -21.64 -14.15 -0.21
N LEU A 288 -21.00 -14.14 -1.40
CA LEU A 288 -20.92 -12.92 -2.22
C LEU A 288 -22.30 -12.57 -2.80
N ASP A 289 -22.66 -11.31 -2.67
CA ASP A 289 -23.89 -10.76 -3.25
C ASP A 289 -23.70 -10.41 -4.73
N TRP A 290 -24.43 -11.07 -5.60
CA TRP A 290 -24.42 -10.91 -7.06
C TRP A 290 -25.61 -10.09 -7.58
N SER A 291 -26.44 -9.49 -6.72
CA SER A 291 -27.65 -8.76 -7.10
C SER A 291 -27.36 -7.63 -8.08
N GLN A 292 -26.28 -6.88 -7.87
CA GLN A 292 -25.87 -5.78 -8.74
C GLN A 292 -25.50 -6.28 -10.14
N GLU A 293 -24.74 -7.37 -10.25
CA GLU A 293 -24.34 -7.96 -11.53
C GLU A 293 -25.55 -8.47 -12.32
N TYR A 294 -26.53 -9.07 -11.65
CA TYR A 294 -27.80 -9.46 -12.27
C TYR A 294 -28.63 -8.26 -12.72
N ASP A 295 -28.68 -7.18 -11.95
CA ASP A 295 -29.37 -5.96 -12.36
C ASP A 295 -28.73 -5.32 -13.59
N LEU A 296 -27.40 -5.29 -13.66
CA LEU A 296 -26.66 -4.82 -14.84
C LEU A 296 -26.90 -5.72 -16.04
N ALA A 297 -26.95 -7.05 -15.85
CA ALA A 297 -27.23 -8.01 -16.92
C ALA A 297 -28.62 -7.79 -17.56
N ARG A 298 -29.64 -7.45 -16.74
CA ARG A 298 -31.03 -7.22 -17.18
C ARG A 298 -31.26 -5.87 -17.82
N ASN A 299 -30.67 -4.83 -17.22
CA ASN A 299 -30.99 -3.43 -17.57
C ASN A 299 -29.92 -2.79 -18.46
N GLY A 300 -28.80 -3.47 -18.72
CA GLY A 300 -27.61 -2.93 -19.32
C GLY A 300 -26.78 -2.10 -18.31
N ASP A 301 -25.49 -2.01 -18.54
CA ASP A 301 -24.62 -1.13 -17.79
C ASP A 301 -24.60 0.24 -18.47
N PRO A 302 -25.08 1.32 -17.82
CA PRO A 302 -25.04 2.66 -18.41
C PRO A 302 -23.60 3.18 -18.65
N ASN A 303 -22.62 2.52 -18.03
CA ASN A 303 -21.19 2.82 -18.19
C ASN A 303 -20.48 1.81 -19.10
N ASP A 304 -21.21 0.81 -19.64
CA ASP A 304 -20.66 -0.10 -20.64
C ASP A 304 -20.46 0.66 -21.96
N THR A 305 -19.50 1.52 -21.94
CA THR A 305 -18.86 1.90 -23.19
C THR A 305 -18.18 0.64 -23.67
N GLN A 306 -18.58 0.04 -24.76
CA GLN A 306 -17.95 -1.12 -25.44
C GLN A 306 -16.48 -0.85 -25.76
N THR A 307 -15.81 -0.22 -24.92
CA THR A 307 -14.40 0.02 -24.93
C THR A 307 -13.76 -1.25 -24.44
N MET A 308 -13.43 -2.06 -25.42
CA MET A 308 -12.20 -2.82 -25.35
C MET A 308 -11.12 -1.90 -24.76
N LEU A 309 -10.73 -2.16 -23.54
CA LEU A 309 -9.43 -1.80 -23.02
C LEU A 309 -8.57 -3.02 -23.10
#